data_ae978a8dc85d057049b74bec1b7c7d78
#
_entry.id   ae978a8dc85d057049b74bec1b7c7d78
#
_cell.length_a   1.000
_cell.length_b   1.000
_cell.length_c   1.000
_cell.angle_alpha   90.00
_cell.angle_beta   90.00
_cell.angle_gamma   90.00
#
_symmetry.space_group_name_H-M   'P 1'
#
loop_
_entity.id
_entity.type
_entity.pdbx_description
1 polymer ?
#
loop_
_entity_poly.entity_id
_entity_poly.type
_entity_poly.pdbx_seq_one_letter_code
_entity_poly.pdbx_strand_id
1 'polypeptide(L)'
;SQFVNAQWSDYSGSFAQPAVQQGAYNAEFNLKLMIAPVPFLGMEGAVQQDYAVIPLIEARMNDATNVMMDAMATALYTNTSNAQQFIGLAAAVDDGTGTATYGNINRSTYTWWKSKQYAAGSVNPTRQNILQYISGTVKNGAEVPTFGVCGFGTWTLLAQDFVGQETYMITPGSSFANGEEGPTSGFRALMVAGVPIYPDPYCPEGTLYLLNTNYMSMYIHDQAEFAFTGFESTLPNWQIGYVGAVLTIAELVSTKPKSMTKVTGLNSLTL
;
A
#
# COMPACT_ATOMS: atom_id res chain seq x y z
N SER A 1 -9.97 15.49 13.61
CA SER A 1 -10.99 16.31 14.31
C SER A 1 -10.95 17.73 13.78
N GLN A 2 -12.10 18.22 13.38
CA GLN A 2 -12.25 19.61 12.95
C GLN A 2 -12.72 20.39 14.18
N PHE A 3 -11.78 21.03 14.87
CA PHE A 3 -12.11 21.87 16.03
C PHE A 3 -12.15 23.34 15.64
N VAL A 4 -13.28 23.93 15.95
CA VAL A 4 -13.55 25.31 16.33
C VAL A 4 -13.11 26.40 15.35
N ASN A 5 -14.09 27.18 14.97
CA ASN A 5 -13.90 28.48 14.35
C ASN A 5 -13.13 29.42 15.28
N ALA A 6 -11.82 29.53 15.06
CA ALA A 6 -11.09 30.67 15.60
C ALA A 6 -11.59 31.93 14.88
N GLN A 7 -12.08 32.90 15.60
CA GLN A 7 -12.61 34.13 15.06
C GLN A 7 -11.75 35.29 15.49
N TRP A 8 -11.49 36.20 14.55
CA TRP A 8 -10.95 37.51 14.87
C TRP A 8 -12.10 38.43 15.24
N SER A 9 -12.02 39.07 16.39
CA SER A 9 -12.96 40.13 16.80
C SER A 9 -12.33 41.49 16.59
N ASP A 10 -13.15 42.47 16.24
CA ASP A 10 -12.77 43.84 16.32
C ASP A 10 -12.75 44.36 17.78
N TYR A 11 -12.40 45.61 17.98
CA TYR A 11 -12.36 46.24 19.30
C TYR A 11 -13.73 46.22 20.03
N SER A 12 -14.85 45.95 19.33
CA SER A 12 -16.19 45.88 19.91
C SER A 12 -16.43 44.63 20.74
N GLY A 13 -15.57 43.59 20.59
CA GLY A 13 -15.65 42.31 21.34
C GLY A 13 -16.84 41.45 20.97
N SER A 14 -17.46 41.66 19.80
CA SER A 14 -18.57 40.85 19.32
C SER A 14 -18.06 39.57 18.68
N PHE A 15 -18.52 38.42 19.19
CA PHE A 15 -18.23 37.11 18.64
C PHE A 15 -19.52 36.44 18.12
N ALA A 16 -19.43 35.79 16.98
CA ALA A 16 -20.51 34.93 16.52
C ALA A 16 -20.67 33.74 17.47
N GLN A 17 -21.90 33.40 17.82
CA GLN A 17 -22.18 32.25 18.69
C GLN A 17 -21.73 30.96 18.00
N PRO A 18 -20.83 30.16 18.61
CA PRO A 18 -20.38 28.92 17.99
C PRO A 18 -21.51 27.92 17.92
N ALA A 19 -21.74 27.36 16.73
CA ALA A 19 -22.63 26.23 16.57
C ALA A 19 -22.02 24.97 17.21
N VAL A 20 -22.85 24.13 17.81
CA VAL A 20 -22.40 22.81 18.31
C VAL A 20 -21.92 21.98 17.14
N GLN A 21 -20.64 21.67 17.11
CA GLN A 21 -20.02 20.85 16.08
C GLN A 21 -19.68 19.46 16.63
N GLN A 22 -19.98 18.43 15.85
CA GLN A 22 -19.55 17.07 16.18
C GLN A 22 -18.04 16.97 15.89
N GLY A 23 -17.24 16.94 16.96
CA GLY A 23 -15.78 17.05 16.87
C GLY A 23 -15.02 15.76 16.61
N ALA A 24 -15.65 14.59 16.71
CA ALA A 24 -14.99 13.30 16.56
C ALA A 24 -15.82 12.33 15.70
N TYR A 25 -15.16 11.65 14.80
CA TYR A 25 -15.72 10.60 13.95
C TYR A 25 -14.87 9.35 14.10
N ASN A 26 -15.52 8.20 14.21
CA ASN A 26 -14.86 6.91 14.21
C ASN A 26 -14.78 6.39 12.78
N ALA A 27 -13.59 5.97 12.36
CA ALA A 27 -13.41 5.20 11.14
C ALA A 27 -13.53 3.71 11.47
N GLU A 28 -14.29 2.99 10.66
CA GLU A 28 -14.57 1.56 10.83
C GLU A 28 -13.99 0.79 9.65
N PHE A 29 -13.20 -0.24 9.94
CA PHE A 29 -12.59 -1.12 8.96
C PHE A 29 -12.88 -2.56 9.32
N ASN A 30 -13.26 -3.35 8.33
CA ASN A 30 -13.55 -4.77 8.51
C ASN A 30 -12.39 -5.59 7.96
N LEU A 31 -11.79 -6.44 8.79
CA LEU A 31 -10.77 -7.39 8.37
C LEU A 31 -11.30 -8.32 7.29
N LYS A 32 -10.45 -8.64 6.30
CA LYS A 32 -10.76 -9.50 5.16
C LYS A 32 -9.96 -10.77 5.23
N LEU A 33 -10.62 -11.87 4.88
CA LEU A 33 -10.03 -13.21 4.86
C LEU A 33 -9.56 -13.54 3.46
N MET A 34 -8.31 -13.96 3.34
CA MET A 34 -7.72 -14.59 2.16
C MET A 34 -7.43 -16.05 2.46
N ILE A 35 -7.73 -16.94 1.52
CA ILE A 35 -7.54 -18.38 1.64
C ILE A 35 -6.85 -18.90 0.39
N ALA A 36 -5.79 -19.69 0.56
CA ALA A 36 -5.15 -20.45 -0.50
C ALA A 36 -5.30 -21.95 -0.20
N PRO A 37 -6.07 -22.70 -1.00
CA PRO A 37 -6.23 -24.14 -0.81
C PRO A 37 -4.99 -24.91 -1.24
N VAL A 38 -4.61 -25.90 -0.47
CA VAL A 38 -3.51 -26.83 -0.73
C VAL A 38 -4.10 -28.25 -0.90
N PRO A 39 -4.45 -28.66 -2.13
CA PRO A 39 -4.99 -29.99 -2.37
C PRO A 39 -3.87 -31.03 -2.39
N PHE A 40 -4.15 -32.21 -1.84
CA PHE A 40 -3.31 -33.39 -1.89
C PHE A 40 -4.14 -34.60 -2.29
N LEU A 41 -3.80 -35.23 -3.42
CA LEU A 41 -4.49 -36.41 -3.90
C LEU A 41 -4.03 -37.66 -3.11
N GLY A 42 -4.98 -38.44 -2.61
CA GLY A 42 -4.68 -39.65 -1.81
C GLY A 42 -3.84 -40.70 -2.56
N MET A 43 -3.95 -40.74 -3.89
CA MET A 43 -3.13 -41.63 -4.72
C MET A 43 -1.66 -41.18 -4.81
N GLU A 44 -1.37 -39.93 -4.70
CA GLU A 44 0.01 -39.41 -4.68
C GLU A 44 0.78 -39.94 -3.47
N GLY A 45 0.12 -40.03 -2.30
CA GLY A 45 0.68 -40.62 -1.11
C GLY A 45 0.88 -42.13 -1.18
N ALA A 46 0.06 -42.84 -1.98
CA ALA A 46 0.16 -44.26 -2.15
C ALA A 46 1.23 -44.71 -3.18
N VAL A 47 1.49 -43.84 -4.18
CA VAL A 47 2.46 -44.15 -5.26
C VAL A 47 3.88 -43.66 -4.89
N GLN A 48 4.00 -42.61 -4.11
CA GLN A 48 5.28 -42.10 -3.64
C GLN A 48 5.62 -42.75 -2.28
N GLN A 49 6.86 -43.22 -2.15
CA GLN A 49 7.33 -43.69 -0.84
C GLN A 49 7.28 -42.52 0.17
N ASP A 50 7.03 -42.81 1.44
CA ASP A 50 6.88 -41.83 2.55
C ASP A 50 7.95 -40.73 2.55
N TYR A 51 9.16 -41.06 2.12
CA TYR A 51 10.28 -40.12 2.04
C TYR A 51 10.12 -39.02 0.97
N ALA A 52 9.30 -39.22 -0.05
CA ALA A 52 9.08 -38.25 -1.13
C ALA A 52 7.80 -37.42 -0.91
N VAL A 53 6.91 -37.83 -0.03
CA VAL A 53 5.63 -37.14 0.24
C VAL A 53 5.83 -35.88 1.06
N ILE A 54 6.69 -35.91 2.07
CA ILE A 54 6.95 -34.76 2.95
C ILE A 54 7.50 -33.56 2.17
N PRO A 55 8.55 -33.70 1.32
CA PRO A 55 9.03 -32.58 0.51
C PRO A 55 7.99 -32.03 -0.47
N LEU A 56 7.10 -32.88 -0.99
CA LEU A 56 6.03 -32.46 -1.91
C LEU A 56 4.99 -31.57 -1.19
N ILE A 57 4.61 -31.94 0.02
CA ILE A 57 3.67 -31.17 0.84
C ILE A 57 4.29 -29.81 1.19
N GLU A 58 5.55 -29.81 1.64
CA GLU A 58 6.28 -28.57 1.96
C GLU A 58 6.39 -27.66 0.75
N ALA A 59 6.71 -28.19 -0.43
CA ALA A 59 6.76 -27.42 -1.67
C ALA A 59 5.41 -26.78 -2.00
N ARG A 60 4.31 -27.54 -1.91
CA ARG A 60 2.96 -27.00 -2.17
C ARG A 60 2.53 -25.95 -1.15
N MET A 61 2.90 -26.10 0.11
CA MET A 61 2.63 -25.09 1.13
C MET A 61 3.41 -23.79 0.85
N ASN A 62 4.68 -23.90 0.46
CA ASN A 62 5.50 -22.76 0.08
C ASN A 62 4.91 -22.06 -1.17
N ASP A 63 4.49 -22.83 -2.18
CA ASP A 63 3.84 -22.29 -3.38
C ASP A 63 2.54 -21.56 -3.02
N ALA A 64 1.70 -22.15 -2.16
CA ALA A 64 0.47 -21.50 -1.70
C ALA A 64 0.76 -20.19 -0.97
N THR A 65 1.78 -20.16 -0.13
CA THR A 65 2.23 -18.95 0.58
C THR A 65 2.73 -17.88 -0.40
N ASN A 66 3.54 -18.26 -1.38
CA ASN A 66 4.02 -17.34 -2.41
C ASN A 66 2.87 -16.75 -3.24
N VAL A 67 1.92 -17.59 -3.68
CA VAL A 67 0.72 -17.14 -4.41
C VAL A 67 -0.12 -16.17 -3.56
N MET A 68 -0.22 -16.41 -2.26
CA MET A 68 -0.90 -15.48 -1.35
C MET A 68 -0.17 -14.15 -1.24
N MET A 69 1.16 -14.15 -1.12
CA MET A 69 1.95 -12.93 -1.09
C MET A 69 1.80 -12.11 -2.37
N ASP A 70 1.86 -12.76 -3.54
CA ASP A 70 1.64 -12.12 -4.85
C ASP A 70 0.23 -11.53 -4.97
N ALA A 71 -0.78 -12.27 -4.52
CA ALA A 71 -2.16 -11.80 -4.53
C ALA A 71 -2.37 -10.61 -3.57
N MET A 72 -1.74 -10.63 -2.40
CA MET A 72 -1.74 -9.51 -1.45
C MET A 72 -1.04 -8.28 -2.04
N ALA A 73 0.12 -8.46 -2.66
CA ALA A 73 0.86 -7.38 -3.31
C ALA A 73 0.04 -6.76 -4.46
N THR A 74 -0.62 -7.58 -5.26
CA THR A 74 -1.53 -7.10 -6.32
C THR A 74 -2.72 -6.35 -5.72
N ALA A 75 -3.36 -6.90 -4.69
CA ALA A 75 -4.50 -6.28 -4.02
C ALA A 75 -4.15 -4.94 -3.36
N LEU A 76 -2.90 -4.77 -2.92
CA LEU A 76 -2.40 -3.53 -2.32
C LEU A 76 -2.56 -2.32 -3.27
N TYR A 77 -2.39 -2.52 -4.58
CA TYR A 77 -2.50 -1.45 -5.58
C TYR A 77 -3.87 -1.40 -6.28
N THR A 78 -4.72 -2.40 -6.07
CA THR A 78 -6.03 -2.46 -6.72
C THR A 78 -6.99 -1.50 -6.04
N ASN A 79 -7.75 -0.75 -6.84
CA ASN A 79 -8.89 0.00 -6.32
C ASN A 79 -10.03 -0.98 -6.06
N THR A 80 -10.35 -1.23 -4.82
CA THR A 80 -11.35 -2.22 -4.48
C THR A 80 -12.74 -1.59 -4.33
N SER A 81 -13.56 -1.78 -5.33
CA SER A 81 -15.01 -1.88 -5.14
C SER A 81 -15.43 -3.28 -4.65
N ASN A 82 -14.50 -4.23 -4.58
CA ASN A 82 -14.75 -5.59 -4.15
C ASN A 82 -14.77 -5.66 -2.61
N ALA A 83 -15.95 -5.96 -2.05
CA ALA A 83 -16.13 -6.07 -0.61
C ALA A 83 -15.37 -7.25 0.04
N GLN A 84 -14.83 -8.17 -0.76
CA GLN A 84 -14.15 -9.38 -0.29
C GLN A 84 -12.63 -9.21 -0.16
N GLN A 85 -12.04 -8.18 -0.78
CA GLN A 85 -10.62 -7.88 -0.69
C GLN A 85 -10.38 -6.76 0.36
N PHE A 86 -9.18 -6.73 0.94
CA PHE A 86 -8.79 -5.62 1.78
C PHE A 86 -8.64 -4.32 0.95
N ILE A 87 -8.78 -3.18 1.59
CA ILE A 87 -8.74 -1.88 0.93
C ILE A 87 -7.30 -1.58 0.49
N GLY A 88 -7.08 -1.45 -0.82
CA GLY A 88 -5.76 -1.12 -1.39
C GLY A 88 -5.40 0.36 -1.29
N LEU A 89 -4.15 0.68 -1.66
CA LEU A 89 -3.62 2.05 -1.71
C LEU A 89 -4.43 2.94 -2.65
N ALA A 90 -4.93 2.37 -3.76
CA ALA A 90 -5.73 3.13 -4.72
C ALA A 90 -6.99 3.73 -4.10
N ALA A 91 -7.59 3.03 -3.13
CA ALA A 91 -8.77 3.50 -2.40
C ALA A 91 -8.40 4.26 -1.12
N ALA A 92 -7.35 3.85 -0.41
CA ALA A 92 -6.89 4.54 0.79
C ALA A 92 -6.37 5.96 0.48
N VAL A 93 -5.61 6.11 -0.62
CA VAL A 93 -5.02 7.38 -1.07
C VAL A 93 -5.83 7.94 -2.24
N ASP A 94 -7.01 8.47 -1.94
CA ASP A 94 -7.94 9.03 -2.92
C ASP A 94 -8.55 10.33 -2.40
N ASP A 95 -8.96 11.22 -3.31
CA ASP A 95 -9.58 12.50 -3.00
C ASP A 95 -11.12 12.45 -2.90
N GLY A 96 -11.68 11.25 -3.08
CA GLY A 96 -13.12 11.02 -3.09
C GLY A 96 -13.72 10.93 -4.48
N THR A 97 -12.93 11.06 -5.55
CA THR A 97 -13.39 10.85 -6.93
C THR A 97 -13.51 9.37 -7.28
N GLY A 98 -12.54 8.55 -6.92
CA GLY A 98 -12.57 7.10 -7.14
C GLY A 98 -13.29 6.36 -6.02
N THR A 99 -13.01 6.72 -4.77
CA THR A 99 -13.60 6.09 -3.58
C THR A 99 -14.23 7.15 -2.67
N ALA A 100 -15.55 7.30 -2.77
CA ALA A 100 -16.28 8.34 -2.04
C ALA A 100 -16.25 8.12 -0.51
N THR A 101 -16.27 6.87 -0.04
CA THR A 101 -16.33 6.51 1.37
C THR A 101 -15.13 5.64 1.74
N TYR A 102 -14.42 6.02 2.80
CA TYR A 102 -13.29 5.27 3.34
C TYR A 102 -13.42 5.20 4.86
N GLY A 103 -13.34 3.99 5.43
CA GLY A 103 -13.56 3.78 6.85
C GLY A 103 -14.94 4.30 7.33
N ASN A 104 -15.98 4.08 6.55
CA ASN A 104 -17.35 4.55 6.82
C ASN A 104 -17.51 6.09 6.87
N ILE A 105 -16.47 6.85 6.49
CA ILE A 105 -16.49 8.32 6.45
C ILE A 105 -16.56 8.79 4.99
N ASN A 106 -17.57 9.61 4.67
CA ASN A 106 -17.74 10.18 3.33
C ASN A 106 -16.75 11.33 3.08
N ARG A 107 -15.88 11.16 2.10
CA ARG A 107 -14.87 12.15 1.72
C ARG A 107 -15.45 13.42 1.11
N SER A 108 -16.60 13.34 0.46
CA SER A 108 -17.25 14.51 -0.13
C SER A 108 -17.73 15.49 0.94
N THR A 109 -18.21 14.97 2.05
CA THR A 109 -18.66 15.76 3.21
C THR A 109 -17.49 16.21 4.08
N TYR A 110 -16.50 15.31 4.28
CA TYR A 110 -15.38 15.56 5.21
C TYR A 110 -14.06 15.72 4.46
N THR A 111 -13.76 16.96 4.04
CA THR A 111 -12.58 17.27 3.22
C THR A 111 -11.25 17.01 3.93
N TRP A 112 -11.23 16.99 5.26
CA TRP A 112 -10.06 16.64 6.06
C TRP A 112 -9.68 15.15 5.97
N TRP A 113 -10.57 14.30 5.42
CA TRP A 113 -10.37 12.87 5.19
C TRP A 113 -9.95 12.55 3.76
N LYS A 114 -9.70 13.57 2.94
CA LYS A 114 -9.23 13.44 1.57
C LYS A 114 -7.72 13.40 1.50
N SER A 115 -7.18 12.48 0.69
CA SER A 115 -5.80 12.56 0.20
C SER A 115 -5.70 13.58 -0.93
N LYS A 116 -4.50 13.90 -1.35
CA LYS A 116 -4.27 14.70 -2.55
C LYS A 116 -4.11 13.79 -3.77
N GLN A 117 -4.80 14.12 -4.85
CA GLN A 117 -4.63 13.44 -6.13
C GLN A 117 -4.20 14.43 -7.19
N TYR A 118 -3.25 14.00 -8.03
CA TYR A 118 -2.79 14.74 -9.20
C TYR A 118 -2.94 13.89 -10.45
N ALA A 119 -3.59 14.45 -11.47
CA ALA A 119 -3.57 13.92 -12.82
C ALA A 119 -2.43 14.59 -13.58
N ALA A 120 -1.36 13.88 -13.87
CA ALA A 120 -0.17 14.44 -14.51
C ALA A 120 -0.37 14.72 -16.01
N GLY A 121 -1.34 14.07 -16.65
CA GLY A 121 -1.67 14.36 -18.06
C GLY A 121 -0.59 13.93 -19.05
N SER A 122 -0.01 12.75 -18.87
CA SER A 122 1.07 12.18 -19.71
C SER A 122 2.36 13.04 -19.71
N VAL A 123 2.77 13.47 -18.53
CA VAL A 123 4.02 14.21 -18.32
C VAL A 123 5.11 13.26 -17.84
N ASN A 124 6.35 13.49 -18.27
CA ASN A 124 7.48 12.70 -17.78
C ASN A 124 7.72 12.95 -16.29
N PRO A 125 8.01 11.89 -15.53
CA PRO A 125 8.37 12.02 -14.12
C PRO A 125 9.76 12.65 -14.01
N THR A 126 9.81 13.97 -13.84
CA THR A 126 11.04 14.72 -13.60
C THR A 126 11.18 15.05 -12.12
N ARG A 127 12.41 15.26 -11.67
CA ARG A 127 12.70 15.72 -10.31
C ARG A 127 11.87 16.96 -9.94
N GLN A 128 11.73 17.91 -10.86
CA GLN A 128 10.98 19.14 -10.63
C GLN A 128 9.49 18.87 -10.38
N ASN A 129 8.86 18.00 -11.20
CA ASN A 129 7.47 17.65 -11.04
C ASN A 129 7.21 16.91 -9.73
N ILE A 130 8.10 15.97 -9.37
CA ILE A 130 7.98 15.23 -8.11
C ILE A 130 8.14 16.16 -6.91
N LEU A 131 9.08 17.11 -6.95
CA LEU A 131 9.22 18.13 -5.91
C LEU A 131 7.94 18.94 -5.74
N GLN A 132 7.27 19.30 -6.84
CA GLN A 132 5.98 19.99 -6.80
C GLN A 132 4.90 19.13 -6.12
N TYR A 133 4.85 17.81 -6.42
CA TYR A 133 3.89 16.90 -5.80
C TYR A 133 4.16 16.73 -4.31
N ILE A 134 5.43 16.57 -3.90
CA ILE A 134 5.83 16.51 -2.49
C ILE A 134 5.42 17.81 -1.76
N SER A 135 5.74 18.97 -2.33
CA SER A 135 5.36 20.27 -1.75
C SER A 135 3.85 20.43 -1.62
N GLY A 136 3.10 19.93 -2.62
CA GLY A 136 1.65 19.92 -2.57
C GLY A 136 1.08 19.00 -1.51
N THR A 137 1.75 17.87 -1.24
CA THR A 137 1.40 16.95 -0.15
C THR A 137 1.60 17.62 1.20
N VAL A 138 2.76 18.24 1.39
CA VAL A 138 3.08 19.00 2.63
C VAL A 138 2.06 20.11 2.84
N LYS A 139 1.73 20.89 1.81
CA LYS A 139 0.71 21.94 1.90
C LYS A 139 -0.66 21.39 2.31
N ASN A 140 -1.03 20.20 1.85
CA ASN A 140 -2.31 19.56 2.16
C ASN A 140 -2.33 18.94 3.56
N GLY A 141 -1.32 18.17 3.92
CA GLY A 141 -1.26 17.34 5.13
C GLY A 141 -0.43 17.91 6.28
N ALA A 142 0.32 18.99 6.05
CA ALA A 142 1.28 19.61 6.97
C ALA A 142 2.46 18.68 7.36
N GLU A 143 2.68 17.60 6.62
CA GLU A 143 3.76 16.63 6.88
C GLU A 143 4.39 16.17 5.58
N VAL A 144 5.68 15.85 5.64
CA VAL A 144 6.44 15.34 4.50
C VAL A 144 6.14 13.84 4.34
N PRO A 145 5.89 13.34 3.12
CA PRO A 145 5.83 11.90 2.88
C PRO A 145 7.16 11.25 3.28
N THR A 146 7.09 10.05 3.85
CA THR A 146 8.29 9.30 4.26
C THR A 146 8.76 8.33 3.19
N PHE A 147 7.88 7.97 2.24
CA PHE A 147 8.11 6.89 1.29
C PHE A 147 7.39 7.16 -0.03
N GLY A 148 8.04 6.84 -1.14
CA GLY A 148 7.46 6.91 -2.47
C GLY A 148 7.55 5.55 -3.18
N VAL A 149 6.49 5.17 -3.91
CA VAL A 149 6.44 3.94 -4.71
C VAL A 149 5.88 4.23 -6.09
N CYS A 150 6.49 3.67 -7.13
CA CYS A 150 6.01 3.77 -8.51
C CYS A 150 6.33 2.51 -9.32
N GLY A 151 5.71 2.38 -10.49
CA GLY A 151 6.03 1.30 -11.44
C GLY A 151 7.45 1.41 -12.00
N PHE A 152 8.00 0.30 -12.46
CA PHE A 152 9.38 0.24 -12.97
C PHE A 152 9.63 1.15 -14.17
N GLY A 153 8.71 1.21 -15.14
CA GLY A 153 8.86 2.08 -16.31
C GLY A 153 8.85 3.57 -15.94
N THR A 154 8.02 3.95 -14.98
CA THR A 154 7.98 5.32 -14.43
C THR A 154 9.27 5.63 -13.67
N TRP A 155 9.76 4.69 -12.85
CA TRP A 155 11.00 4.84 -12.11
C TRP A 155 12.21 4.98 -13.04
N THR A 156 12.26 4.20 -14.13
CA THR A 156 13.34 4.27 -15.12
C THR A 156 13.41 5.64 -15.79
N LEU A 157 12.27 6.23 -16.16
CA LEU A 157 12.23 7.59 -16.70
C LEU A 157 12.71 8.63 -15.68
N LEU A 158 12.33 8.44 -14.42
CA LEU A 158 12.81 9.30 -13.34
C LEU A 158 14.33 9.16 -13.16
N ALA A 159 14.86 7.93 -13.20
CA ALA A 159 16.29 7.67 -13.10
C ALA A 159 17.08 8.35 -14.24
N GLN A 160 16.53 8.35 -15.46
CA GLN A 160 17.15 9.03 -16.60
C GLN A 160 17.28 10.56 -16.39
N ASP A 161 16.31 11.19 -15.69
CA ASP A 161 16.38 12.61 -15.35
C ASP A 161 17.54 12.94 -14.38
N PHE A 162 17.98 11.94 -13.60
CA PHE A 162 19.10 12.07 -12.66
C PHE A 162 20.47 11.82 -13.29
N VAL A 163 20.56 11.13 -14.41
CA VAL A 163 21.84 10.76 -15.06
C VAL A 163 22.72 11.98 -15.34
N GLY A 164 22.13 13.11 -15.68
CA GLY A 164 22.88 14.36 -15.90
C GLY A 164 23.45 15.02 -14.63
N GLN A 165 23.11 14.52 -13.46
CA GLN A 165 23.50 15.07 -12.15
C GLN A 165 24.26 14.07 -11.27
N GLU A 166 24.52 12.86 -11.78
CA GLU A 166 25.37 11.88 -11.09
C GLU A 166 26.80 12.38 -11.00
N THR A 167 27.10 13.14 -9.95
CA THR A 167 28.47 13.35 -9.52
C THR A 167 28.91 12.02 -8.87
N TYR A 168 29.80 11.31 -9.52
CA TYR A 168 30.44 10.11 -8.97
C TYR A 168 31.29 10.49 -7.74
N MET A 169 30.67 10.66 -6.61
CA MET A 169 31.35 10.61 -5.33
C MET A 169 31.50 9.14 -4.92
N ILE A 170 32.45 8.46 -5.55
CA ILE A 170 32.99 7.22 -4.99
C ILE A 170 33.87 7.65 -3.83
N THR A 171 33.29 7.81 -2.67
CA THR A 171 34.05 7.79 -1.42
C THR A 171 34.12 6.33 -0.96
N PRO A 172 35.29 5.67 -1.11
CA PRO A 172 35.46 4.32 -0.59
C PRO A 172 35.31 4.42 0.94
N GLY A 173 34.28 3.80 1.49
CA GLY A 173 34.08 3.67 2.94
C GLY A 173 33.02 4.56 3.59
N SER A 174 32.20 5.30 2.86
CA SER A 174 31.02 5.92 3.45
C SER A 174 29.91 4.88 3.64
N SER A 175 29.89 4.25 4.81
CA SER A 175 28.65 3.71 5.37
C SER A 175 27.63 4.84 5.36
N PHE A 176 26.44 4.58 4.86
CA PHE A 176 25.33 5.51 5.04
C PHE A 176 25.20 5.76 6.56
N ALA A 177 25.08 7.02 6.97
CA ALA A 177 25.28 7.49 8.33
C ALA A 177 24.33 6.92 9.41
N ASN A 178 23.56 5.89 9.13
CA ASN A 178 22.69 5.24 10.11
C ASN A 178 22.70 3.71 10.09
N GLY A 179 23.67 3.04 9.41
CA GLY A 179 23.83 1.59 9.59
C GLY A 179 22.66 0.70 9.19
N GLU A 180 21.65 1.23 8.58
CA GLU A 180 20.54 0.46 8.03
C GLU A 180 20.95 -0.04 6.65
N GLU A 181 21.19 -1.34 6.56
CA GLU A 181 21.23 -2.03 5.29
C GLU A 181 19.89 -1.81 4.60
N GLY A 182 19.88 -0.97 3.57
CA GLY A 182 18.72 -0.81 2.71
C GLY A 182 18.34 -2.17 2.12
N PRO A 183 17.07 -2.40 1.77
CA PRO A 183 16.62 -3.68 1.25
C PRO A 183 17.50 -4.13 0.09
N THR A 184 18.01 -5.35 0.18
CA THR A 184 18.99 -5.98 -0.72
C THR A 184 18.43 -6.30 -2.13
N SER A 185 17.30 -5.73 -2.51
CA SER A 185 16.79 -5.80 -3.88
C SER A 185 17.55 -4.77 -4.72
N GLY A 186 18.27 -5.21 -5.74
CA GLY A 186 19.30 -4.51 -6.53
C GLY A 186 18.95 -3.15 -7.14
N PHE A 187 17.84 -2.54 -6.80
CA PHE A 187 17.45 -1.19 -7.19
C PHE A 187 17.65 -0.22 -6.05
N ARG A 188 18.48 0.80 -6.29
CA ARG A 188 18.68 1.90 -5.34
C ARG A 188 17.46 2.82 -5.36
N ALA A 189 17.04 3.28 -4.18
CA ALA A 189 16.04 4.32 -4.09
C ALA A 189 16.56 5.62 -4.70
N LEU A 190 15.70 6.32 -5.44
CA LEU A 190 15.97 7.68 -5.89
C LEU A 190 15.47 8.66 -4.83
N MET A 191 16.37 9.51 -4.33
CA MET A 191 16.03 10.48 -3.30
C MET A 191 15.57 11.81 -3.93
N VAL A 192 14.34 12.21 -3.70
CA VAL A 192 13.81 13.51 -4.10
C VAL A 192 13.34 14.27 -2.86
N ALA A 193 13.98 15.40 -2.57
CA ALA A 193 13.67 16.24 -1.39
C ALA A 193 13.61 15.46 -0.06
N GLY A 194 14.48 14.47 0.11
CA GLY A 194 14.52 13.64 1.31
C GLY A 194 13.51 12.49 1.34
N VAL A 195 12.70 12.31 0.28
CA VAL A 195 11.78 11.19 0.14
C VAL A 195 12.40 10.13 -0.77
N PRO A 196 12.63 8.91 -0.28
CA PRO A 196 13.08 7.79 -1.10
C PRO A 196 11.93 7.27 -1.97
N ILE A 197 12.19 7.07 -3.27
CA ILE A 197 11.23 6.51 -4.23
C ILE A 197 11.76 5.16 -4.71
N TYR A 198 10.94 4.12 -4.55
CA TYR A 198 11.27 2.75 -4.91
C TYR A 198 10.41 2.28 -6.09
N PRO A 199 10.97 1.47 -6.98
CA PRO A 199 10.17 0.76 -7.98
C PRO A 199 9.52 -0.47 -7.36
N ASP A 200 8.26 -0.74 -7.73
CA ASP A 200 7.54 -1.94 -7.32
C ASP A 200 6.87 -2.57 -8.56
N PRO A 201 7.03 -3.88 -8.79
CA PRO A 201 6.48 -4.57 -9.96
C PRO A 201 4.95 -4.62 -9.96
N TYR A 202 4.32 -4.56 -8.80
CA TYR A 202 2.86 -4.59 -8.68
C TYR A 202 2.21 -3.20 -8.78
N CYS A 203 3.02 -2.14 -8.67
CA CYS A 203 2.52 -0.77 -8.81
C CYS A 203 2.13 -0.48 -10.27
N PRO A 204 0.91 0.00 -10.53
CA PRO A 204 0.50 0.36 -11.89
C PRO A 204 1.44 1.38 -12.52
N GLU A 205 1.82 1.12 -13.78
CA GLU A 205 2.65 2.04 -14.54
C GLU A 205 1.99 3.42 -14.69
N GLY A 206 2.80 4.45 -14.71
CA GLY A 206 2.31 5.83 -14.77
C GLY A 206 1.69 6.33 -13.46
N THR A 207 1.83 5.56 -12.37
CA THR A 207 1.32 5.95 -11.05
C THR A 207 2.47 6.10 -10.06
N LEU A 208 2.42 7.15 -9.25
CA LEU A 208 3.32 7.39 -8.13
C LEU A 208 2.50 7.60 -6.87
N TYR A 209 2.78 6.82 -5.84
CA TYR A 209 2.25 7.00 -4.51
C TYR A 209 3.31 7.65 -3.61
N LEU A 210 2.96 8.74 -2.97
CA LEU A 210 3.74 9.39 -1.91
C LEU A 210 3.02 9.12 -0.60
N LEU A 211 3.62 8.28 0.23
CA LEU A 211 3.01 7.74 1.43
C LEU A 211 3.68 8.29 2.68
N ASN A 212 2.92 8.35 3.76
CA ASN A 212 3.46 8.59 5.09
C ASN A 212 3.22 7.35 5.95
N THR A 213 4.29 6.58 6.16
CA THR A 213 4.27 5.31 6.87
C THR A 213 3.88 5.45 8.35
N ASN A 214 4.02 6.65 8.94
CA ASN A 214 3.60 6.89 10.32
C ASN A 214 2.07 6.80 10.52
N TYR A 215 1.32 6.95 9.43
CA TYR A 215 -0.15 6.96 9.44
C TYR A 215 -0.78 5.81 8.64
N MET A 216 0.04 4.87 8.21
CA MET A 216 -0.42 3.69 7.49
C MET A 216 0.02 2.45 8.23
N SER A 217 -0.92 1.54 8.47
CA SER A 217 -0.66 0.29 9.16
C SER A 217 -1.46 -0.83 8.52
N MET A 218 -0.83 -1.99 8.39
CA MET A 218 -1.53 -3.22 8.03
C MET A 218 -1.84 -3.97 9.32
N TYR A 219 -3.12 -4.22 9.55
CA TYR A 219 -3.58 -5.01 10.69
C TYR A 219 -3.76 -6.44 10.23
N ILE A 220 -3.07 -7.36 10.87
CA ILE A 220 -3.15 -8.80 10.63
C ILE A 220 -3.67 -9.44 11.91
N HIS A 221 -4.56 -10.41 11.77
CA HIS A 221 -5.10 -11.13 12.92
C HIS A 221 -4.05 -12.13 13.45
N ASP A 222 -3.76 -12.08 14.74
CA ASP A 222 -2.70 -12.82 15.41
C ASP A 222 -2.73 -14.35 15.14
N GLN A 223 -3.92 -14.95 15.10
CA GLN A 223 -4.09 -16.40 14.85
C GLN A 223 -4.27 -16.75 13.37
N ALA A 224 -4.18 -15.79 12.47
CA ALA A 224 -4.43 -15.95 11.04
C ALA A 224 -3.38 -15.24 10.19
N GLU A 225 -2.12 -15.31 10.59
CA GLU A 225 -0.95 -14.87 9.83
C GLU A 225 -0.35 -16.07 9.10
N PHE A 226 -0.77 -16.27 7.83
CA PHE A 226 -0.39 -17.45 7.03
C PHE A 226 -0.61 -18.77 7.78
N ALA A 227 -1.70 -18.84 8.54
CA ALA A 227 -1.99 -20.01 9.36
C ALA A 227 -2.47 -21.16 8.51
N PHE A 228 -1.92 -22.35 8.76
CA PHE A 228 -2.35 -23.58 8.10
C PHE A 228 -3.47 -24.26 8.90
N THR A 229 -4.59 -24.58 8.22
CA THR A 229 -5.76 -25.17 8.87
C THR A 229 -5.62 -26.66 9.19
N GLY A 230 -4.56 -27.31 8.69
CA GLY A 230 -4.46 -28.77 8.67
C GLY A 230 -5.10 -29.40 7.44
N PHE A 231 -4.85 -30.69 7.26
CA PHE A 231 -5.43 -31.46 6.16
C PHE A 231 -6.71 -32.16 6.61
N GLU A 232 -7.79 -31.93 5.85
CA GLU A 232 -9.06 -32.64 6.02
C GLU A 232 -9.32 -33.55 4.84
N SER A 233 -9.97 -34.71 5.09
CA SER A 233 -10.35 -35.67 4.06
C SER A 233 -11.49 -35.12 3.20
N THR A 234 -11.38 -35.28 1.88
CA THR A 234 -12.45 -34.93 0.92
C THR A 234 -13.42 -36.06 0.64
N LEU A 235 -13.31 -37.18 1.34
CA LEU A 235 -14.20 -38.34 1.23
C LEU A 235 -15.70 -38.03 1.35
N PRO A 236 -16.15 -37.08 2.21
CA PRO A 236 -17.57 -36.71 2.26
C PRO A 236 -18.12 -36.18 0.94
N ASN A 237 -17.25 -35.68 0.05
CA ASN A 237 -17.61 -35.20 -1.29
C ASN A 237 -17.33 -36.21 -2.39
N TRP A 238 -17.19 -37.50 -2.06
CA TRP A 238 -16.87 -38.59 -2.98
C TRP A 238 -15.56 -38.43 -3.75
N GLN A 239 -14.60 -37.70 -3.17
CA GLN A 239 -13.25 -37.51 -3.71
C GLN A 239 -12.22 -38.14 -2.77
N ILE A 240 -11.29 -38.92 -3.33
CA ILE A 240 -10.19 -39.51 -2.56
C ILE A 240 -9.04 -38.49 -2.53
N GLY A 241 -8.90 -37.80 -1.43
CA GLY A 241 -7.84 -36.80 -1.24
C GLY A 241 -7.93 -36.09 0.10
N TYR A 242 -7.01 -35.20 0.30
CA TYR A 242 -6.96 -34.31 1.43
C TYR A 242 -6.86 -32.88 0.92
N VAL A 243 -7.47 -31.96 1.63
CA VAL A 243 -7.36 -30.53 1.36
C VAL A 243 -6.98 -29.81 2.65
N GLY A 244 -5.94 -29.03 2.59
CA GLY A 244 -5.60 -28.05 3.60
C GLY A 244 -5.76 -26.65 3.03
N ALA A 245 -5.71 -25.64 3.85
CA ALA A 245 -5.69 -24.26 3.41
C ALA A 245 -4.74 -23.42 4.24
N VAL A 246 -4.04 -22.51 3.58
CA VAL A 246 -3.34 -21.41 4.25
C VAL A 246 -4.29 -20.21 4.26
N LEU A 247 -4.45 -19.57 5.40
CA LEU A 247 -5.33 -18.44 5.56
C LEU A 247 -4.62 -17.23 6.16
N THR A 248 -5.03 -16.04 5.72
CA THR A 248 -4.58 -14.76 6.27
C THR A 248 -5.76 -13.82 6.40
N ILE A 249 -5.87 -13.16 7.54
CA ILE A 249 -6.90 -12.13 7.79
C ILE A 249 -6.18 -10.82 7.98
N ALA A 250 -6.39 -9.88 7.07
CA ALA A 250 -5.70 -8.59 7.09
C ALA A 250 -6.60 -7.44 6.60
N GLU A 251 -6.22 -6.21 6.99
CA GLU A 251 -6.79 -4.97 6.45
C GLU A 251 -5.75 -3.86 6.48
N LEU A 252 -5.71 -3.02 5.42
CA LEU A 252 -4.86 -1.85 5.33
C LEU A 252 -5.62 -0.62 5.83
N VAL A 253 -5.07 0.04 6.84
CA VAL A 253 -5.70 1.21 7.45
C VAL A 253 -4.80 2.43 7.36
N SER A 254 -5.37 3.55 6.91
CA SER A 254 -4.76 4.86 6.99
C SER A 254 -5.49 5.73 7.99
N THR A 255 -4.78 6.22 8.98
CA THR A 255 -5.34 7.09 10.04
C THR A 255 -5.34 8.57 9.65
N LYS A 256 -4.50 8.98 8.69
CA LYS A 256 -4.41 10.37 8.20
C LYS A 256 -4.23 10.40 6.67
N PRO A 257 -5.27 10.09 5.88
CA PRO A 257 -5.17 10.08 4.42
C PRO A 257 -4.66 11.40 3.83
N LYS A 258 -4.93 12.50 4.49
CA LYS A 258 -4.54 13.86 4.05
C LYS A 258 -3.03 14.06 3.89
N SER A 259 -2.20 13.27 4.59
CA SER A 259 -0.72 13.32 4.50
C SER A 259 -0.14 12.51 3.34
N MET A 260 -0.99 11.95 2.50
CA MET A 260 -0.61 11.08 1.38
C MET A 260 -1.08 11.65 0.05
N THR A 261 -0.36 11.30 -1.01
CA THR A 261 -0.69 11.76 -2.37
C THR A 261 -0.56 10.62 -3.36
N LYS A 262 -1.48 10.60 -4.33
CA LYS A 262 -1.47 9.75 -5.50
C LYS A 262 -1.31 10.62 -6.73
N VAL A 263 -0.36 10.30 -7.58
CA VAL A 263 -0.16 10.91 -8.90
C VAL A 263 -0.45 9.87 -9.95
N THR A 264 -1.31 10.20 -10.91
CA THR A 264 -1.70 9.30 -12.00
C THR A 264 -1.43 9.94 -13.35
N GLY A 265 -1.25 9.13 -14.39
CA GLY A 265 -1.03 9.64 -15.75
C GLY A 265 0.36 10.20 -15.98
N LEU A 266 1.37 9.72 -15.25
CA LEU A 266 2.78 9.92 -15.60
C LEU A 266 3.13 9.04 -16.81
N ASN A 267 4.09 9.49 -17.61
CA ASN A 267 4.66 8.62 -18.64
C ASN A 267 5.45 7.48 -17.99
N SER A 268 5.43 6.33 -18.64
CA SER A 268 6.21 5.16 -18.29
C SER A 268 6.83 4.55 -19.53
N LEU A 269 7.97 3.91 -19.39
CA LEU A 269 8.54 3.07 -20.44
C LEU A 269 7.83 1.72 -20.45
N THR A 270 7.58 1.20 -21.64
CA THR A 270 7.17 -0.20 -21.80
C THR A 270 8.42 -1.05 -21.63
N LEU A 271 8.47 -1.85 -20.57
CA LEU A 271 9.60 -2.73 -20.24
C LEU A 271 9.30 -4.16 -20.67
#